data_a0ecdfacdb4520dbf15fb027a2c92b48
#
_entry.id   a0ecdfacdb4520dbf15fb027a2c92b48
#
_cell.length_a   1.000
_cell.length_b   1.000
_cell.length_c   1.000
_cell.angle_alpha   90.00
_cell.angle_beta   90.00
_cell.angle_gamma   90.00
#
_symmetry.space_group_name_H-M   'P 1'
#
loop_
_entity.id
_entity.type
_entity.pdbx_description
1 polymer ?
#
loop_
_entity_poly.entity_id
_entity_poly.type
_entity_poly.pdbx_seq_one_letter_code
_entity_poly.pdbx_strand_id
1 'polypeptide(L)'
;MTSFENAEVSTRLPAQDLGRARAFYAQKLGLEPVETREGGLRYRCGNGYFSVFQSAGRASGDHTQIAFEVDNLESVVAELRRRGVEFEEVDVPGLRTVDGIADIEGNYPSKGVGERGAWFRDSEGNLLGVGQPVR
;
A
#
# COMPACT_ATOMS: atom_id res chain seq x y z
N MET A 1 13.57 -3.30 -31.61
CA MET A 1 12.26 -3.15 -30.97
C MET A 1 12.35 -3.56 -29.51
N THR A 2 11.75 -2.80 -28.64
CA THR A 2 11.76 -3.10 -27.23
C THR A 2 10.63 -4.07 -26.89
N SER A 3 10.96 -5.15 -26.23
CA SER A 3 9.97 -6.12 -25.75
C SER A 3 9.53 -5.76 -24.34
N PHE A 4 8.24 -5.89 -24.06
CA PHE A 4 7.73 -5.70 -22.69
C PHE A 4 8.27 -6.74 -21.71
N GLU A 5 8.65 -7.91 -22.18
CA GLU A 5 9.28 -8.92 -21.34
C GLU A 5 10.58 -8.42 -20.71
N ASN A 6 11.26 -7.49 -21.37
CA ASN A 6 12.52 -6.93 -20.89
C ASN A 6 12.36 -5.57 -20.21
N ALA A 7 11.14 -5.10 -20.08
CA ALA A 7 10.85 -3.83 -19.41
C ALA A 7 10.87 -4.01 -17.88
N GLU A 8 11.28 -2.98 -17.17
CA GLU A 8 11.16 -2.96 -15.73
C GLU A 8 9.82 -2.35 -15.34
N VAL A 9 9.16 -2.97 -14.38
CA VAL A 9 7.91 -2.46 -13.83
C VAL A 9 8.23 -1.60 -12.62
N SER A 10 7.71 -0.39 -12.59
CA SER A 10 7.84 0.45 -11.42
C SER A 10 6.46 0.88 -10.92
N THR A 11 6.32 0.91 -9.61
CA THR A 11 5.11 1.31 -8.92
C THR A 11 5.21 2.79 -8.57
N ARG A 12 4.17 3.56 -8.91
CA ARG A 12 4.15 5.00 -8.66
C ARG A 12 2.83 5.41 -8.03
N LEU A 13 2.92 6.29 -7.03
CA LEU A 13 1.77 6.88 -6.37
C LEU A 13 1.81 8.39 -6.57
N PRO A 14 0.68 9.00 -6.97
CA PRO A 14 0.63 10.46 -7.12
C PRO A 14 0.53 11.14 -5.75
N ALA A 15 1.11 12.33 -5.65
CA ALA A 15 0.96 13.19 -4.48
C ALA A 15 0.81 14.63 -4.94
N GLN A 16 -0.22 15.30 -4.46
CA GLN A 16 -0.37 16.73 -4.73
C GLN A 16 0.59 17.55 -3.87
N ASP A 17 0.99 17.00 -2.73
CA ASP A 17 1.94 17.65 -1.81
C ASP A 17 2.96 16.61 -1.36
N LEU A 18 4.16 16.66 -1.95
CA LEU A 18 5.23 15.72 -1.63
C LEU A 18 5.71 15.84 -0.18
N GLY A 19 5.74 17.03 0.38
CA GLY A 19 6.13 17.22 1.78
C GLY A 19 5.15 16.55 2.73
N ARG A 20 3.86 16.70 2.45
CA ARG A 20 2.82 16.03 3.23
C ARG A 20 2.89 14.52 3.09
N ALA A 21 3.11 14.02 1.87
CA ALA A 21 3.28 12.59 1.64
C ALA A 21 4.49 12.05 2.40
N ARG A 22 5.62 12.74 2.33
CA ARG A 22 6.83 12.32 3.04
C ARG A 22 6.60 12.23 4.54
N ALA A 23 5.90 13.21 5.11
CA ALA A 23 5.57 13.21 6.53
C ALA A 23 4.67 12.02 6.89
N PHE A 24 3.68 11.71 6.05
CA PHE A 24 2.79 10.57 6.28
C PHE A 24 3.58 9.25 6.32
N TYR A 25 4.40 8.99 5.30
CA TYR A 25 5.14 7.74 5.23
C TYR A 25 6.13 7.59 6.38
N ALA A 26 6.75 8.68 6.80
CA ALA A 26 7.65 8.65 7.95
C ALA A 26 6.92 8.41 9.27
N GLN A 27 5.86 9.17 9.52
CA GLN A 27 5.16 9.12 10.81
C GLN A 27 4.25 7.91 10.96
N LYS A 28 3.59 7.51 9.88
CA LYS A 28 2.60 6.41 9.93
C LYS A 28 3.21 5.06 9.59
N LEU A 29 4.07 5.00 8.58
CA LEU A 29 4.65 3.74 8.13
C LEU A 29 6.09 3.54 8.56
N GLY A 30 6.74 4.56 9.12
CA GLY A 30 8.13 4.47 9.53
C GLY A 30 9.10 4.38 8.35
N LEU A 31 8.71 4.91 7.19
CA LEU A 31 9.51 4.83 5.98
C LEU A 31 10.14 6.17 5.65
N GLU A 32 11.45 6.16 5.45
CA GLU A 32 12.20 7.28 4.90
C GLU A 32 12.60 6.94 3.47
N PRO A 33 12.58 7.93 2.54
CA PRO A 33 12.95 7.62 1.17
C PRO A 33 14.43 7.25 1.07
N VAL A 34 14.74 6.27 0.22
CA VAL A 34 16.11 5.87 -0.08
C VAL A 34 16.72 6.76 -1.16
N GLU A 35 15.87 7.46 -1.90
CA GLU A 35 16.30 8.42 -2.90
C GLU A 35 15.30 9.57 -2.96
N THR A 36 15.81 10.80 -3.07
CA THR A 36 15.00 12.00 -3.18
C THR A 36 15.42 12.75 -4.44
N ARG A 37 14.45 13.09 -5.28
CA ARG A 37 14.66 13.91 -6.47
C ARG A 37 13.68 15.05 -6.46
N GLU A 38 13.95 16.06 -7.26
CA GLU A 38 12.95 17.07 -7.51
C GLU A 38 11.73 16.39 -8.12
N GLY A 39 10.57 16.53 -7.47
CA GLY A 39 9.32 15.92 -7.91
C GLY A 39 9.14 14.46 -7.56
N GLY A 40 10.02 13.83 -6.77
CA GLY A 40 9.85 12.43 -6.45
C GLY A 40 10.59 11.93 -5.22
N LEU A 41 10.00 10.92 -4.60
CA LEU A 41 10.55 10.19 -3.46
C LEU A 41 10.52 8.71 -3.80
N ARG A 42 11.62 8.00 -3.53
CA ARG A 42 11.66 6.56 -3.76
C ARG A 42 11.84 5.83 -2.44
N TYR A 43 11.02 4.83 -2.24
CA TYR A 43 11.00 4.02 -1.03
C TYR A 43 11.36 2.57 -1.33
N ARG A 44 11.98 1.92 -0.37
CA ARG A 44 12.25 0.49 -0.43
C ARG A 44 11.53 -0.23 0.69
N CYS A 45 10.86 -1.35 0.35
CA CYS A 45 10.25 -2.27 1.30
C CYS A 45 10.71 -3.67 0.93
N GLY A 46 11.51 -4.30 1.79
CA GLY A 46 12.08 -5.60 1.47
C GLY A 46 12.89 -5.54 0.17
N ASN A 47 12.51 -6.31 -0.81
CA ASN A 47 13.14 -6.34 -2.13
C ASN A 47 12.43 -5.46 -3.15
N GLY A 48 11.36 -4.77 -2.75
CA GLY A 48 10.56 -3.97 -3.65
C GLY A 48 10.78 -2.49 -3.46
N TYR A 49 10.42 -1.73 -4.51
CA TYR A 49 10.49 -0.28 -4.49
C TYR A 49 9.18 0.30 -4.96
N PHE A 50 8.83 1.45 -4.42
CA PHE A 50 7.78 2.28 -4.97
C PHE A 50 8.20 3.74 -4.90
N SER A 51 7.61 4.55 -5.76
CA SER A 51 7.91 5.98 -5.81
C SER A 51 6.64 6.78 -5.58
N VAL A 52 6.79 7.91 -4.91
CA VAL A 52 5.73 8.91 -4.79
C VAL A 52 6.19 10.11 -5.63
N PHE A 53 5.35 10.55 -6.54
CA PHE A 53 5.73 11.63 -7.46
C PHE A 53 4.75 12.79 -7.37
N GLN A 54 5.28 13.99 -7.59
CA GLN A 54 4.48 15.22 -7.61
C GLN A 54 3.51 15.16 -8.78
N SER A 55 2.24 15.34 -8.50
CA SER A 55 1.19 15.30 -9.51
C SER A 55 0.19 16.42 -9.30
N ALA A 56 -0.28 17.02 -10.37
CA ALA A 56 -1.40 17.96 -10.31
C ALA A 56 -2.71 17.22 -10.04
N GLY A 57 -2.81 15.97 -10.51
CA GLY A 57 -3.94 15.10 -10.25
C GLY A 57 -3.81 14.37 -8.94
N ARG A 58 -4.94 14.11 -8.30
CA ARG A 58 -4.98 13.30 -7.08
C ARG A 58 -5.42 11.89 -7.39
N ALA A 59 -5.28 11.00 -6.41
CA ALA A 59 -5.80 9.65 -6.51
C ALA A 59 -7.30 9.69 -6.80
N SER A 60 -7.75 8.89 -7.74
CA SER A 60 -9.11 8.97 -8.29
C SER A 60 -9.92 7.69 -8.14
N GLY A 61 -9.43 6.66 -7.45
CA GLY A 61 -10.11 5.39 -7.41
C GLY A 61 -10.30 4.85 -6.01
N ASP A 62 -11.21 3.88 -5.92
CA ASP A 62 -11.47 3.13 -4.70
C ASP A 62 -10.92 1.70 -4.84
N HIS A 63 -9.79 1.59 -5.50
CA HIS A 63 -9.11 0.32 -5.70
C HIS A 63 -7.71 0.40 -5.10
N THR A 64 -7.20 -0.73 -4.67
CA THR A 64 -5.85 -0.83 -4.13
C THR A 64 -4.83 -0.46 -5.20
N GLN A 65 -3.98 0.51 -4.89
CA GLN A 65 -2.95 0.96 -5.81
C GLN A 65 -1.64 0.21 -5.61
N ILE A 66 -1.27 -0.02 -4.36
CA ILE A 66 -0.17 -0.93 -4.01
C ILE A 66 -0.56 -1.71 -2.76
N ALA A 67 0.07 -2.84 -2.56
CA ALA A 67 -0.13 -3.66 -1.38
C ALA A 67 1.21 -4.06 -0.79
N PHE A 68 1.24 -4.13 0.52
CA PHE A 68 2.39 -4.60 1.28
C PHE A 68 2.08 -5.98 1.84
N GLU A 69 2.98 -6.93 1.63
CA GLU A 69 2.84 -8.25 2.22
C GLU A 69 3.59 -8.29 3.55
N VAL A 70 2.94 -8.77 4.59
CA VAL A 70 3.51 -8.85 5.93
C VAL A 70 3.30 -10.24 6.51
N ASP A 71 4.08 -10.57 7.54
CA ASP A 71 4.00 -11.89 8.17
C ASP A 71 2.92 -11.98 9.23
N ASN A 72 2.57 -10.87 9.87
CA ASN A 72 1.57 -10.84 10.92
C ASN A 72 0.71 -9.58 10.77
N LEU A 73 -0.44 -9.75 10.13
CA LEU A 73 -1.32 -8.63 9.83
C LEU A 73 -1.89 -7.98 11.09
N GLU A 74 -2.29 -8.77 12.07
CA GLU A 74 -2.91 -8.22 13.27
C GLU A 74 -1.97 -7.28 14.02
N SER A 75 -0.68 -7.65 14.13
CA SER A 75 0.29 -6.80 14.80
C SER A 75 0.59 -5.53 14.01
N VAL A 76 0.62 -5.63 12.67
CA VAL A 76 0.82 -4.46 11.81
C VAL A 76 -0.37 -3.51 11.91
N VAL A 77 -1.59 -4.03 11.86
CA VAL A 77 -2.81 -3.21 12.00
C VAL A 77 -2.81 -2.50 13.36
N ALA A 78 -2.48 -3.22 14.43
CA ALA A 78 -2.42 -2.61 15.76
C ALA A 78 -1.38 -1.50 15.83
N GLU A 79 -0.19 -1.71 15.24
CA GLU A 79 0.85 -0.69 15.23
C GLU A 79 0.45 0.54 14.43
N LEU A 80 -0.14 0.33 13.25
CA LEU A 80 -0.58 1.44 12.42
C LEU A 80 -1.70 2.24 13.10
N ARG A 81 -2.61 1.57 13.80
CA ARG A 81 -3.64 2.26 14.58
C ARG A 81 -3.05 3.11 15.70
N ARG A 82 -2.01 2.62 16.37
CA ARG A 82 -1.30 3.41 17.38
C ARG A 82 -0.68 4.67 16.78
N ARG A 83 -0.31 4.62 15.51
CA ARG A 83 0.24 5.79 14.81
C ARG A 83 -0.83 6.67 14.18
N GLY A 84 -2.09 6.37 14.42
CA GLY A 84 -3.21 7.18 13.97
C GLY A 84 -3.76 6.82 12.59
N VAL A 85 -3.42 5.67 12.06
CA VAL A 85 -3.99 5.19 10.79
C VAL A 85 -5.40 4.68 11.03
N GLU A 86 -6.34 5.10 10.19
CA GLU A 86 -7.71 4.60 10.17
C GLU A 86 -7.88 3.61 9.03
N PHE A 87 -8.41 2.44 9.33
CA PHE A 87 -8.61 1.39 8.32
C PHE A 87 -10.00 1.50 7.73
N GLU A 88 -10.09 1.21 6.41
CA GLU A 88 -11.35 1.18 5.71
C GLU A 88 -12.17 -0.03 6.12
N GLU A 89 -13.48 0.14 6.21
CA GLU A 89 -14.41 -0.98 6.38
C GLU A 89 -15.08 -1.25 5.04
N VAL A 90 -15.11 -2.53 4.64
CA VAL A 90 -15.63 -2.95 3.35
C VAL A 90 -16.69 -4.02 3.59
N ASP A 91 -17.81 -3.91 2.89
CA ASP A 91 -18.88 -4.92 2.97
C ASP A 91 -19.53 -5.02 1.59
N VAL A 92 -18.93 -5.85 0.76
CA VAL A 92 -19.43 -6.16 -0.58
C VAL A 92 -19.43 -7.67 -0.77
N PRO A 93 -20.19 -8.20 -1.75
CA PRO A 93 -20.16 -9.64 -2.00
C PRO A 93 -18.74 -10.17 -2.21
N GLY A 94 -18.36 -11.16 -1.42
CA GLY A 94 -17.04 -11.78 -1.49
C GLY A 94 -15.94 -11.06 -0.73
N LEU A 95 -16.22 -9.89 -0.13
CA LEU A 95 -15.21 -9.15 0.61
C LEU A 95 -15.85 -8.37 1.75
N ARG A 96 -15.61 -8.84 2.96
CA ARG A 96 -16.14 -8.17 4.15
C ARG A 96 -15.06 -8.07 5.23
N THR A 97 -14.83 -6.83 5.70
CA THR A 97 -13.94 -6.60 6.84
C THR A 97 -14.70 -6.72 8.14
N VAL A 98 -14.02 -7.24 9.15
CA VAL A 98 -14.48 -7.21 10.54
C VAL A 98 -13.37 -6.55 11.33
N ASP A 99 -13.64 -5.40 11.88
CA ASP A 99 -12.64 -4.59 12.58
C ASP A 99 -11.42 -4.31 11.71
N GLY A 100 -11.68 -3.95 10.44
CA GLY A 100 -10.67 -3.57 9.46
C GLY A 100 -9.98 -4.71 8.74
N ILE A 101 -10.24 -5.96 9.09
CA ILE A 101 -9.55 -7.11 8.51
C ILE A 101 -10.56 -8.02 7.79
N ALA A 102 -10.23 -8.41 6.56
CA ALA A 102 -11.01 -9.36 5.79
C ALA A 102 -10.24 -10.66 5.63
N ASP A 103 -10.97 -11.77 5.68
CA ASP A 103 -10.45 -13.07 5.29
C ASP A 103 -10.91 -13.36 3.87
N ILE A 104 -9.94 -13.63 2.98
CA ILE A 104 -10.17 -13.77 1.56
C ILE A 104 -9.79 -15.19 1.13
N GLU A 105 -10.70 -15.86 0.40
CA GLU A 105 -10.40 -17.15 -0.18
C GLU A 105 -9.49 -16.97 -1.40
N GLY A 106 -8.51 -17.85 -1.51
CA GLY A 106 -7.54 -17.78 -2.58
C GLY A 106 -6.50 -16.72 -2.34
N ASN A 107 -5.49 -16.73 -3.15
CA ASN A 107 -4.37 -15.81 -3.04
C ASN A 107 -3.64 -15.78 -4.36
N TYR A 108 -3.25 -14.61 -4.78
CA TYR A 108 -2.36 -14.49 -5.92
C TYR A 108 -1.18 -13.58 -5.53
N PRO A 109 -0.01 -13.86 -6.01
CA PRO A 109 0.35 -14.92 -6.95
C PRO A 109 0.65 -16.27 -6.29
N SER A 110 -0.33 -16.88 -5.70
CA SER A 110 -0.27 -18.29 -5.27
C SER A 110 0.61 -18.57 -4.06
N LYS A 111 0.40 -17.80 -3.00
CA LYS A 111 1.11 -18.00 -1.72
C LYS A 111 0.19 -18.55 -0.63
N GLY A 112 -0.29 -19.76 -0.80
CA GLY A 112 -1.14 -20.39 0.17
C GLY A 112 -2.59 -20.55 -0.30
N VAL A 113 -3.51 -20.70 0.63
CA VAL A 113 -4.91 -21.02 0.35
C VAL A 113 -5.85 -19.84 0.54
N GLY A 114 -5.35 -18.74 1.10
CA GLY A 114 -6.15 -17.56 1.33
C GLY A 114 -5.28 -16.39 1.71
N GLU A 115 -5.93 -15.29 2.03
CA GLU A 115 -5.25 -14.08 2.45
C GLU A 115 -6.09 -13.34 3.48
N ARG A 116 -5.41 -12.72 4.43
CA ARG A 116 -6.03 -11.74 5.32
C ARG A 116 -5.58 -10.37 4.87
N GLY A 117 -6.51 -9.43 4.75
CA GLY A 117 -6.19 -8.12 4.21
C GLY A 117 -6.81 -6.98 4.98
N ALA A 118 -6.17 -5.83 4.91
CA ALA A 118 -6.67 -4.58 5.47
C ALA A 118 -6.28 -3.43 4.53
N TRP A 119 -7.06 -2.35 4.56
CA TRP A 119 -6.87 -1.24 3.63
C TRP A 119 -6.94 0.09 4.37
N PHE A 120 -6.10 1.02 3.95
CA PHE A 120 -6.11 2.38 4.47
C PHE A 120 -5.64 3.35 3.39
N ARG A 121 -5.90 4.64 3.61
CA ARG A 121 -5.48 5.66 2.65
C ARG A 121 -4.27 6.40 3.19
N ASP A 122 -3.37 6.79 2.26
CA ASP A 122 -2.29 7.69 2.62
C ASP A 122 -2.81 9.13 2.67
N SER A 123 -1.93 10.08 2.94
CA SER A 123 -2.28 11.50 3.04
C SER A 123 -2.78 12.09 1.73
N GLU A 124 -2.51 11.42 0.61
CA GLU A 124 -2.86 11.90 -0.73
C GLU A 124 -4.09 11.19 -1.31
N GLY A 125 -4.73 10.33 -0.51
CA GLY A 125 -5.93 9.61 -0.91
C GLY A 125 -5.66 8.30 -1.65
N ASN A 126 -4.41 7.88 -1.76
CA ASN A 126 -4.09 6.59 -2.37
C ASN A 126 -4.55 5.46 -1.47
N LEU A 127 -5.26 4.48 -2.02
CA LEU A 127 -5.70 3.31 -1.27
C LEU A 127 -4.60 2.27 -1.25
N LEU A 128 -4.13 1.95 -0.05
CA LEU A 128 -3.04 1.01 0.18
C LEU A 128 -3.59 -0.24 0.86
N GLY A 129 -3.10 -1.40 0.43
CA GLY A 129 -3.45 -2.66 1.04
C GLY A 129 -2.29 -3.23 1.86
N VAL A 130 -2.62 -3.97 2.90
CA VAL A 130 -1.68 -4.79 3.66
C VAL A 130 -2.25 -6.18 3.71
N GLY A 131 -1.46 -7.19 3.37
CA GLY A 131 -1.94 -8.56 3.31
C GLY A 131 -0.99 -9.55 3.94
N GLN A 132 -1.58 -10.62 4.44
CA GLN A 132 -0.86 -11.76 5.00
C GLN A 132 -1.36 -13.03 4.32
N PRO A 133 -0.48 -13.79 3.65
CA PRO A 133 -0.88 -15.07 3.08
C PRO A 133 -1.28 -16.07 4.15
N VAL A 134 -2.34 -16.83 3.92
CA VAL A 134 -2.78 -17.94 4.76
C VAL A 134 -2.34 -19.23 4.07
N ARG A 135 -1.45 -19.96 4.72
CA ARG A 135 -0.85 -21.17 4.16
C ARG A 135 -1.53 -22.45 4.65
#